data_c663bffc335f92723c395f9fccf82845
#
_entry.id   c663bffc335f92723c395f9fccf82845
#
_cell.length_a   1.000
_cell.length_b   1.000
_cell.length_c   1.000
_cell.angle_alpha   90.00
_cell.angle_beta   90.00
_cell.angle_gamma   90.00
#
_symmetry.space_group_name_H-M   'P 1'
#
loop_
_entity.id
_entity.type
_entity.pdbx_description
1 polymer ?
#
loop_
_entity_poly.entity_id
_entity_poly.type
_entity_poly.pdbx_seq_one_letter_code
_entity_poly.pdbx_strand_id
1 'polypeptide(L)'
;MTRSPLSFEKIENNASFEWAVFVHGAGGSTRTWRRQREDFGAQYNLLLIDLPDHGANAGKAAVSEEYTWDGLADTLWATVDAAGLKQVHLVGLSLGSILVMDMERMQPSRTLSMVLGGAIVKLTPQLRFIANTSLALAKLIGFRSFYKLAARIALPRKNHKKSRDVFVRESQALSIPAFKRWTELYTGLDDHLNMLFMRTTTTPRLLVMGGQDHLFGKQAALYAKRHRHTELDVAPGCGHVVSIEQPQFFNATALAFLKRITRSILQVEAA
;
A
#
# COMPACT_ATOMS: atom_id res chain seq x y z
N MET A 1 7.62 -21.29 -11.71
CA MET A 1 8.10 -21.58 -10.34
C MET A 1 7.09 -20.98 -9.38
N THR A 2 6.49 -21.79 -8.49
CA THR A 2 5.60 -21.29 -7.43
C THR A 2 6.41 -20.49 -6.42
N ARG A 3 6.04 -19.24 -6.21
CA ARG A 3 6.70 -18.38 -5.20
C ARG A 3 6.31 -18.83 -3.80
N SER A 4 7.25 -18.79 -2.87
CA SER A 4 6.97 -19.05 -1.45
C SER A 4 6.10 -17.93 -0.88
N PRO A 5 5.06 -18.27 -0.09
CA PRO A 5 4.22 -17.25 0.55
C PRO A 5 5.01 -16.45 1.58
N LEU A 6 4.59 -15.20 1.76
CA LEU A 6 5.09 -14.31 2.80
C LEU A 6 4.47 -14.65 4.16
N SER A 7 5.05 -14.13 5.23
CA SER A 7 4.40 -14.15 6.54
C SER A 7 3.17 -13.26 6.54
N PHE A 8 2.09 -13.76 7.10
CA PHE A 8 0.82 -13.07 7.19
C PHE A 8 0.10 -13.37 8.50
N GLU A 9 -0.81 -12.49 8.88
CA GLU A 9 -1.81 -12.74 9.91
C GLU A 9 -3.18 -12.93 9.23
N LYS A 10 -3.81 -14.07 9.46
CA LYS A 10 -5.17 -14.39 8.99
C LYS A 10 -6.13 -14.27 10.18
N ILE A 11 -7.10 -13.37 10.07
CA ILE A 11 -8.12 -13.11 11.08
C ILE A 11 -9.48 -13.38 10.45
N GLU A 12 -10.06 -14.53 10.78
CA GLU A 12 -11.38 -14.94 10.31
C GLU A 12 -12.40 -14.71 11.42
N ASN A 13 -13.22 -13.67 11.25
CA ASN A 13 -14.22 -13.28 12.24
C ASN A 13 -15.60 -13.91 11.95
N ASN A 14 -15.94 -14.11 10.68
CA ASN A 14 -17.19 -14.75 10.26
C ASN A 14 -17.02 -15.36 8.87
N ALA A 15 -17.43 -16.63 8.73
CA ALA A 15 -17.29 -17.37 7.46
C ALA A 15 -18.08 -16.74 6.29
N SER A 16 -19.11 -15.95 6.56
CA SER A 16 -19.89 -15.22 5.54
C SER A 16 -19.30 -13.88 5.14
N PHE A 17 -18.24 -13.40 5.81
CA PHE A 17 -17.61 -12.12 5.48
C PHE A 17 -16.64 -12.28 4.30
N GLU A 18 -16.63 -11.27 3.43
CA GLU A 18 -15.59 -11.13 2.40
C GLU A 18 -14.22 -10.84 3.05
N TRP A 19 -13.17 -11.05 2.26
CA TRP A 19 -11.81 -10.87 2.72
C TRP A 19 -11.22 -9.54 2.27
N ALA A 20 -10.63 -8.82 3.21
CA ALA A 20 -9.81 -7.64 2.94
C ALA A 20 -8.33 -7.96 3.18
N VAL A 21 -7.51 -7.82 2.14
CA VAL A 21 -6.06 -8.05 2.17
C VAL A 21 -5.35 -6.72 2.33
N PHE A 22 -4.51 -6.63 3.34
CA PHE A 22 -3.82 -5.40 3.73
C PHE A 22 -2.33 -5.46 3.39
N VAL A 23 -1.84 -4.52 2.59
CA VAL A 23 -0.45 -4.39 2.16
C VAL A 23 0.11 -3.04 2.66
N HIS A 24 1.07 -3.10 3.57
CA HIS A 24 1.66 -1.91 4.19
C HIS A 24 2.63 -1.16 3.27
N GLY A 25 3.03 0.04 3.68
CA GLY A 25 4.01 0.87 2.96
C GLY A 25 5.47 0.53 3.28
N ALA A 26 6.39 1.20 2.61
CA ALA A 26 7.83 1.05 2.83
C ALA A 26 8.20 1.26 4.31
N GLY A 27 9.03 0.36 4.84
CA GLY A 27 9.44 0.37 6.24
C GLY A 27 8.32 0.05 7.23
N GLY A 28 7.15 -0.42 6.78
CA GLY A 28 6.04 -0.81 7.63
C GLY A 28 6.05 -2.30 8.01
N SER A 29 4.93 -2.75 8.56
CA SER A 29 4.64 -4.17 8.87
C SER A 29 3.14 -4.32 9.07
N THR A 30 2.66 -5.55 9.36
CA THR A 30 1.26 -5.81 9.75
C THR A 30 0.80 -4.92 10.91
N ARG A 31 1.72 -4.45 11.77
CA ARG A 31 1.46 -3.51 12.87
C ARG A 31 0.96 -2.13 12.41
N THR A 32 1.24 -1.76 11.16
CA THR A 32 0.72 -0.53 10.54
C THR A 32 -0.81 -0.48 10.65
N TRP A 33 -1.46 -1.63 10.56
CA TRP A 33 -2.91 -1.79 10.50
C TRP A 33 -3.60 -2.01 11.84
N ARG A 34 -2.89 -1.85 12.97
CA ARG A 34 -3.45 -2.11 14.30
C ARG A 34 -4.73 -1.33 14.63
N ARG A 35 -4.88 -0.13 14.04
CA ARG A 35 -6.05 0.75 14.25
C ARG A 35 -7.19 0.46 13.28
N GLN A 36 -6.97 -0.40 12.30
CA GLN A 36 -7.95 -0.86 11.32
C GLN A 36 -8.59 -2.18 11.75
N ARG A 37 -7.88 -2.98 12.56
CA ARG A 37 -8.27 -4.37 12.87
C ARG A 37 -9.67 -4.50 13.46
N GLU A 38 -10.01 -3.67 14.43
CA GLU A 38 -11.30 -3.73 15.12
C GLU A 38 -12.44 -3.34 14.18
N ASP A 39 -12.38 -2.15 13.60
CA ASP A 39 -13.45 -1.62 12.77
C ASP A 39 -13.68 -2.47 11.49
N PHE A 40 -12.59 -2.88 10.83
CA PHE A 40 -12.69 -3.74 9.65
C PHE A 40 -13.09 -5.17 10.03
N GLY A 41 -12.53 -5.73 11.10
CA GLY A 41 -12.85 -7.06 11.59
C GLY A 41 -14.33 -7.25 11.98
N ALA A 42 -15.02 -6.18 12.33
CA ALA A 42 -16.46 -6.23 12.58
C ALA A 42 -17.31 -6.49 11.31
N GLN A 43 -16.73 -6.37 10.09
CA GLN A 43 -17.48 -6.45 8.84
C GLN A 43 -16.78 -7.30 7.76
N TYR A 44 -15.49 -7.58 7.90
CA TYR A 44 -14.65 -8.32 6.95
C TYR A 44 -13.74 -9.30 7.68
N ASN A 45 -13.35 -10.35 6.98
CA ASN A 45 -12.20 -11.16 7.36
C ASN A 45 -10.92 -10.46 6.88
N LEU A 46 -9.82 -10.58 7.63
CA LEU A 46 -8.62 -9.79 7.34
C LEU A 46 -7.43 -10.71 7.05
N LEU A 47 -6.69 -10.40 5.99
CA LEU A 47 -5.37 -10.94 5.71
C LEU A 47 -4.36 -9.79 5.72
N LEU A 48 -3.50 -9.74 6.73
CA LEU A 48 -2.47 -8.73 6.86
C LEU A 48 -1.14 -9.33 6.47
N ILE A 49 -0.47 -8.80 5.45
CA ILE A 49 0.75 -9.37 4.89
C ILE A 49 1.96 -8.50 5.26
N ASP A 50 3.02 -9.12 5.76
CA ASP A 50 4.33 -8.48 5.87
C ASP A 50 5.06 -8.59 4.53
N LEU A 51 5.49 -7.47 3.95
CA LEU A 51 6.25 -7.45 2.70
C LEU A 51 7.62 -8.16 2.87
N PRO A 52 8.27 -8.58 1.78
CA PRO A 52 9.63 -9.12 1.86
C PRO A 52 10.55 -8.17 2.63
N ASP A 53 11.43 -8.72 3.45
CA ASP A 53 12.37 -7.98 4.33
C ASP A 53 11.71 -7.15 5.45
N HIS A 54 10.38 -7.13 5.56
CA HIS A 54 9.66 -6.34 6.57
C HIS A 54 8.98 -7.24 7.60
N GLY A 55 8.68 -6.68 8.77
CA GLY A 55 7.91 -7.35 9.82
C GLY A 55 8.46 -8.73 10.16
N ALA A 56 7.61 -9.76 10.12
CA ALA A 56 8.00 -11.15 10.36
C ALA A 56 8.83 -11.79 9.23
N ASN A 57 9.01 -11.11 8.09
CA ASN A 57 9.91 -11.51 7.00
C ASN A 57 11.29 -10.84 7.11
N ALA A 58 11.52 -9.94 8.08
CA ALA A 58 12.82 -9.35 8.31
C ALA A 58 13.85 -10.42 8.71
N GLY A 59 15.01 -10.41 8.04
CA GLY A 59 16.08 -11.37 8.31
C GLY A 59 15.86 -12.78 7.77
N LYS A 60 14.72 -13.07 7.12
CA LYS A 60 14.52 -14.32 6.38
C LYS A 60 15.26 -14.28 5.04
N ALA A 61 15.39 -15.46 4.41
CA ALA A 61 15.90 -15.54 3.05
C ALA A 61 15.02 -14.66 2.12
N ALA A 62 15.68 -13.88 1.26
CA ALA A 62 14.99 -13.04 0.30
C ALA A 62 14.15 -13.91 -0.66
N VAL A 63 12.95 -13.45 -0.99
CA VAL A 63 12.08 -14.12 -1.97
C VAL A 63 12.64 -14.08 -3.39
N SER A 64 13.58 -13.19 -3.66
CA SER A 64 14.36 -13.06 -4.89
C SER A 64 15.64 -12.26 -4.59
N GLU A 65 16.70 -12.48 -5.37
CA GLU A 65 17.91 -11.65 -5.32
C GLU A 65 17.62 -10.22 -5.78
N GLU A 66 16.77 -10.08 -6.80
CA GLU A 66 16.30 -8.80 -7.32
C GLU A 66 14.77 -8.72 -7.24
N TYR A 67 14.27 -7.57 -6.81
CA TYR A 67 12.84 -7.32 -6.78
C TYR A 67 12.36 -6.69 -8.08
N THR A 68 11.24 -7.19 -8.59
CA THR A 68 10.47 -6.58 -9.67
C THR A 68 9.03 -6.35 -9.19
N TRP A 69 8.34 -5.38 -9.77
CA TRP A 69 6.96 -5.08 -9.43
C TRP A 69 6.06 -6.29 -9.65
N ASP A 70 6.18 -6.95 -10.80
CA ASP A 70 5.44 -8.17 -11.12
C ASP A 70 5.80 -9.30 -10.15
N GLY A 71 7.07 -9.46 -9.86
CA GLY A 71 7.52 -10.49 -8.92
C GLY A 71 7.01 -10.32 -7.50
N LEU A 72 6.88 -9.09 -7.02
CA LEU A 72 6.29 -8.79 -5.72
C LEU A 72 4.79 -9.02 -5.74
N ALA A 73 4.07 -8.62 -6.78
CA ALA A 73 2.65 -8.86 -6.94
C ALA A 73 2.33 -10.37 -7.02
N ASP A 74 3.14 -11.16 -7.77
CA ASP A 74 3.05 -12.62 -7.78
C ASP A 74 3.23 -13.23 -6.40
N THR A 75 4.21 -12.72 -5.63
CA THR A 75 4.48 -13.22 -4.26
C THR A 75 3.31 -12.89 -3.32
N LEU A 76 2.70 -11.73 -3.47
CA LEU A 76 1.50 -11.35 -2.72
C LEU A 76 0.32 -12.25 -3.09
N TRP A 77 0.09 -12.53 -4.38
CA TRP A 77 -0.95 -13.48 -4.80
C TRP A 77 -0.68 -14.90 -4.30
N ALA A 78 0.57 -15.39 -4.35
CA ALA A 78 0.92 -16.68 -3.77
C ALA A 78 0.63 -16.74 -2.26
N THR A 79 0.74 -15.59 -1.55
CA THR A 79 0.38 -15.49 -0.13
C THR A 79 -1.14 -15.54 0.06
N VAL A 80 -1.91 -14.89 -0.79
CA VAL A 80 -3.38 -14.96 -0.82
C VAL A 80 -3.86 -16.39 -1.11
N ASP A 81 -3.19 -17.10 -2.03
CA ASP A 81 -3.46 -18.51 -2.35
C ASP A 81 -3.14 -19.43 -1.18
N ALA A 82 -2.01 -19.22 -0.50
CA ALA A 82 -1.64 -19.99 0.69
C ALA A 82 -2.63 -19.77 1.85
N ALA A 83 -3.28 -18.61 1.92
CA ALA A 83 -4.37 -18.33 2.86
C ALA A 83 -5.71 -18.97 2.43
N GLY A 84 -5.80 -19.58 1.23
CA GLY A 84 -7.00 -20.24 0.70
C GLY A 84 -8.06 -19.28 0.14
N LEU A 85 -7.67 -18.05 -0.25
CA LEU A 85 -8.60 -17.01 -0.66
C LEU A 85 -8.72 -16.93 -2.20
N LYS A 86 -9.94 -16.80 -2.70
CA LYS A 86 -10.22 -16.72 -4.14
C LYS A 86 -10.38 -15.29 -4.64
N GLN A 87 -11.29 -14.55 -4.05
CA GLN A 87 -11.59 -13.15 -4.38
C GLN A 87 -11.44 -12.29 -3.13
N VAL A 88 -10.91 -11.09 -3.28
CA VAL A 88 -10.55 -10.23 -2.15
C VAL A 88 -10.71 -8.74 -2.49
N HIS A 89 -10.98 -7.94 -1.48
CA HIS A 89 -10.72 -6.51 -1.50
C HIS A 89 -9.24 -6.27 -1.17
N LEU A 90 -8.60 -5.36 -1.87
CA LEU A 90 -7.19 -5.01 -1.64
C LEU A 90 -7.09 -3.65 -0.94
N VAL A 91 -6.32 -3.57 0.13
CA VAL A 91 -6.08 -2.34 0.89
C VAL A 91 -4.59 -2.08 0.94
N GLY A 92 -4.13 -1.03 0.26
CA GLY A 92 -2.71 -0.67 0.19
C GLY A 92 -2.41 0.70 0.76
N LEU A 93 -1.27 0.87 1.44
CA LEU A 93 -0.80 2.14 1.96
C LEU A 93 0.53 2.53 1.30
N SER A 94 0.64 3.73 0.73
CA SER A 94 1.90 4.25 0.15
C SER A 94 2.49 3.26 -0.86
N LEU A 95 3.70 2.70 -0.66
CA LEU A 95 4.26 1.62 -1.48
C LEU A 95 3.27 0.47 -1.70
N GLY A 96 2.53 0.08 -0.65
CA GLY A 96 1.48 -0.95 -0.76
C GLY A 96 0.38 -0.57 -1.75
N SER A 97 0.12 0.73 -1.98
CA SER A 97 -0.85 1.16 -3.01
C SER A 97 -0.40 0.83 -4.43
N ILE A 98 0.90 0.89 -4.71
CA ILE A 98 1.47 0.47 -5.99
C ILE A 98 1.31 -1.05 -6.15
N LEU A 99 1.69 -1.81 -5.12
CA LEU A 99 1.64 -3.27 -5.16
C LEU A 99 0.23 -3.82 -5.32
N VAL A 100 -0.78 -3.23 -4.68
CA VAL A 100 -2.17 -3.68 -4.86
C VAL A 100 -2.72 -3.28 -6.24
N MET A 101 -2.26 -2.19 -6.84
CA MET A 101 -2.57 -1.88 -8.25
C MET A 101 -1.94 -2.90 -9.20
N ASP A 102 -0.74 -3.40 -8.91
CA ASP A 102 -0.12 -4.49 -9.68
C ASP A 102 -0.82 -5.83 -9.46
N MET A 103 -1.22 -6.14 -8.23
CA MET A 103 -2.04 -7.33 -7.96
C MET A 103 -3.32 -7.31 -8.79
N GLU A 104 -4.05 -6.19 -8.80
CA GLU A 104 -5.26 -6.04 -9.61
C GLU A 104 -4.95 -6.13 -11.11
N ARG A 105 -3.86 -5.52 -11.57
CA ARG A 105 -3.44 -5.60 -12.98
C ARG A 105 -3.22 -7.04 -13.44
N MET A 106 -2.62 -7.87 -12.58
CA MET A 106 -2.30 -9.26 -12.90
C MET A 106 -3.50 -10.19 -12.79
N GLN A 107 -4.37 -9.97 -11.79
CA GLN A 107 -5.54 -10.82 -11.55
C GLN A 107 -6.81 -9.99 -11.27
N PRO A 108 -7.33 -9.26 -12.26
CA PRO A 108 -8.47 -8.36 -12.07
C PRO A 108 -9.76 -9.10 -11.66
N SER A 109 -9.97 -10.33 -12.14
CA SER A 109 -11.15 -11.15 -11.77
C SER A 109 -11.16 -11.61 -10.31
N ARG A 110 -10.03 -11.54 -9.63
CA ARG A 110 -9.89 -11.87 -8.20
C ARG A 110 -9.96 -10.64 -7.30
N THR A 111 -9.96 -9.44 -7.86
CA THR A 111 -9.95 -8.19 -7.12
C THR A 111 -11.34 -7.57 -7.13
N LEU A 112 -12.05 -7.63 -6.00
CA LEU A 112 -13.39 -7.07 -5.85
C LEU A 112 -13.35 -5.54 -5.85
N SER A 113 -12.40 -4.95 -5.17
CA SER A 113 -12.12 -3.50 -5.15
C SER A 113 -10.76 -3.17 -4.55
N MET A 114 -10.34 -1.91 -4.65
CA MET A 114 -9.11 -1.41 -4.03
C MET A 114 -9.36 -0.19 -3.16
N VAL A 115 -8.72 -0.14 -1.98
CA VAL A 115 -8.59 1.05 -1.13
C VAL A 115 -7.12 1.45 -1.07
N LEU A 116 -6.80 2.64 -1.56
CA LEU A 116 -5.43 3.14 -1.74
C LEU A 116 -5.18 4.34 -0.80
N GLY A 117 -4.61 4.07 0.37
CA GLY A 117 -4.27 5.10 1.35
C GLY A 117 -2.92 5.77 1.03
N GLY A 118 -2.87 7.11 1.02
CA GLY A 118 -1.65 7.82 0.62
C GLY A 118 -1.13 7.34 -0.73
N ALA A 119 -2.01 7.26 -1.72
CA ALA A 119 -1.76 6.59 -3.00
C ALA A 119 -0.61 7.22 -3.78
N ILE A 120 0.33 6.40 -4.24
CA ILE A 120 1.42 6.79 -5.14
C ILE A 120 1.04 6.35 -6.55
N VAL A 121 0.46 7.26 -7.33
CA VAL A 121 -0.02 6.96 -8.69
C VAL A 121 0.83 7.56 -9.79
N LYS A 122 1.66 8.57 -9.48
CA LYS A 122 2.57 9.23 -10.42
C LYS A 122 3.62 10.07 -9.67
N LEU A 123 4.85 10.13 -10.19
CA LEU A 123 5.86 11.07 -9.71
C LEU A 123 5.78 12.40 -10.47
N THR A 124 5.99 13.50 -9.76
CA THR A 124 6.28 14.80 -10.39
C THR A 124 7.75 14.87 -10.81
N PRO A 125 8.15 15.76 -11.75
CA PRO A 125 9.56 15.93 -12.09
C PRO A 125 10.44 16.24 -10.87
N GLN A 126 9.92 17.02 -9.90
CA GLN A 126 10.62 17.32 -8.66
C GLN A 126 10.81 16.08 -7.79
N LEU A 127 9.77 15.22 -7.68
CA LEU A 127 9.87 13.96 -6.94
C LEU A 127 10.83 12.98 -7.58
N ARG A 128 10.87 12.91 -8.91
CA ARG A 128 11.88 12.12 -9.65
C ARG A 128 13.29 12.57 -9.33
N PHE A 129 13.53 13.88 -9.39
CA PHE A 129 14.82 14.44 -9.05
C PHE A 129 15.22 14.12 -7.59
N ILE A 130 14.31 14.33 -6.64
CA ILE A 130 14.53 13.98 -5.22
C ILE A 130 14.79 12.48 -5.06
N ALA A 131 14.01 11.61 -5.70
CA ALA A 131 14.21 10.16 -5.63
C ALA A 131 15.59 9.76 -6.15
N ASN A 132 15.98 10.23 -7.33
CA ASN A 132 17.26 9.90 -7.95
C ASN A 132 18.46 10.40 -7.14
N THR A 133 18.38 11.62 -6.58
CA THR A 133 19.45 12.18 -5.75
C THR A 133 19.48 11.54 -4.36
N SER A 134 18.33 11.15 -3.80
CA SER A 134 18.28 10.52 -2.48
C SER A 134 18.89 9.13 -2.44
N LEU A 135 18.85 8.36 -3.53
CA LEU A 135 19.56 7.07 -3.61
C LEU A 135 21.08 7.24 -3.59
N ALA A 136 21.61 8.24 -4.31
CA ALA A 136 23.03 8.61 -4.24
C ALA A 136 23.39 9.11 -2.83
N LEU A 137 22.54 9.92 -2.24
CA LEU A 137 22.71 10.43 -0.88
C LEU A 137 22.66 9.31 0.17
N ALA A 138 21.77 8.32 0.01
CA ALA A 138 21.67 7.17 0.91
C ALA A 138 22.96 6.35 0.96
N LYS A 139 23.66 6.23 -0.16
CA LYS A 139 25.00 5.57 -0.21
C LYS A 139 26.05 6.37 0.58
N LEU A 140 25.93 7.70 0.62
CA LEU A 140 26.88 8.59 1.29
C LEU A 140 26.60 8.71 2.80
N ILE A 141 25.35 8.93 3.21
CA ILE A 141 24.99 9.21 4.61
C ILE A 141 24.50 7.97 5.39
N GLY A 142 24.39 6.83 4.72
CA GLY A 142 23.86 5.59 5.27
C GLY A 142 22.32 5.54 5.33
N PHE A 143 21.77 4.33 5.23
CA PHE A 143 20.33 4.10 5.06
C PHE A 143 19.48 4.61 6.23
N ARG A 144 19.96 4.52 7.48
CA ARG A 144 19.23 5.00 8.67
C ARG A 144 19.01 6.52 8.64
N SER A 145 20.04 7.27 8.24
CA SER A 145 19.96 8.73 8.08
C SER A 145 19.08 9.09 6.90
N PHE A 146 19.14 8.31 5.84
CA PHE A 146 18.27 8.45 4.68
C PHE A 146 16.79 8.31 5.05
N TYR A 147 16.39 7.26 5.80
CA TYR A 147 14.99 7.10 6.24
C TYR A 147 14.51 8.25 7.13
N LYS A 148 15.36 8.78 8.02
CA LYS A 148 15.02 9.97 8.81
C LYS A 148 14.79 11.20 7.93
N LEU A 149 15.60 11.36 6.89
CA LEU A 149 15.45 12.45 5.93
C LEU A 149 14.18 12.27 5.09
N ALA A 150 13.97 11.08 4.53
CA ALA A 150 12.77 10.74 3.77
C ALA A 150 11.49 10.96 4.57
N ALA A 151 11.48 10.56 5.85
CA ALA A 151 10.36 10.80 6.76
C ALA A 151 10.07 12.30 6.96
N ARG A 152 11.11 13.14 7.05
CA ARG A 152 10.95 14.60 7.17
C ARG A 152 10.45 15.25 5.90
N ILE A 153 10.87 14.75 4.74
CA ILE A 153 10.40 15.21 3.43
C ILE A 153 8.93 14.85 3.24
N ALA A 154 8.55 13.59 3.50
CA ALA A 154 7.18 13.12 3.32
C ALA A 154 6.20 13.71 4.35
N LEU A 155 6.67 13.95 5.57
CA LEU A 155 5.88 14.32 6.74
C LEU A 155 6.49 15.53 7.44
N PRO A 156 6.53 16.74 6.82
CA PRO A 156 7.31 17.89 7.31
C PRO A 156 6.69 18.60 8.51
N ARG A 157 5.37 18.52 8.72
CA ARG A 157 4.66 19.34 9.70
C ARG A 157 4.79 18.79 11.14
N LYS A 158 4.55 19.64 12.13
CA LYS A 158 4.63 19.28 13.56
C LYS A 158 3.61 18.19 13.94
N ASN A 159 2.38 18.28 13.42
CA ASN A 159 1.33 17.28 13.65
C ASN A 159 1.65 15.90 13.09
N HIS A 160 2.56 15.78 12.12
CA HIS A 160 3.00 14.49 11.55
C HIS A 160 4.05 13.76 12.41
N LYS A 161 4.44 14.30 13.59
CA LYS A 161 5.54 13.74 14.39
C LYS A 161 5.35 12.27 14.71
N LYS A 162 4.14 11.87 15.14
CA LYS A 162 3.85 10.45 15.50
C LYS A 162 4.07 9.52 14.32
N SER A 163 3.61 9.89 13.14
CA SER A 163 3.75 9.10 11.91
C SER A 163 5.20 9.00 11.47
N ARG A 164 5.98 10.10 11.57
CA ARG A 164 7.43 10.08 11.34
C ARG A 164 8.14 9.11 12.29
N ASP A 165 7.82 9.17 13.58
CA ASP A 165 8.47 8.33 14.59
C ASP A 165 8.15 6.84 14.35
N VAL A 166 6.92 6.51 13.95
CA VAL A 166 6.53 5.15 13.56
C VAL A 166 7.31 4.71 12.31
N PHE A 167 7.31 5.51 11.25
CA PHE A 167 8.01 5.21 10.00
C PHE A 167 9.51 4.96 10.22
N VAL A 168 10.18 5.85 10.98
CA VAL A 168 11.60 5.70 11.29
C VAL A 168 11.88 4.45 12.15
N ARG A 169 11.02 4.17 13.13
CA ARG A 169 11.19 3.00 14.00
C ARG A 169 11.04 1.69 13.21
N GLU A 170 9.99 1.55 12.42
CA GLU A 170 9.73 0.34 11.64
C GLU A 170 10.83 0.12 10.58
N SER A 171 11.34 1.19 9.94
CA SER A 171 12.43 1.09 8.97
C SER A 171 13.77 0.62 9.55
N GLN A 172 13.95 0.72 10.86
CA GLN A 172 15.19 0.24 11.53
C GLN A 172 15.35 -1.30 11.48
N ALA A 173 14.27 -2.03 11.24
CA ALA A 173 14.29 -3.48 11.09
C ALA A 173 14.90 -3.95 9.75
N LEU A 174 15.00 -3.05 8.75
CA LEU A 174 15.57 -3.38 7.44
C LEU A 174 17.09 -3.57 7.52
N SER A 175 17.58 -4.65 6.92
CA SER A 175 19.02 -4.88 6.73
C SER A 175 19.55 -4.06 5.54
N ILE A 176 20.89 -3.90 5.45
CA ILE A 176 21.52 -3.22 4.32
C ILE A 176 21.25 -3.94 2.98
N PRO A 177 21.32 -5.30 2.88
CA PRO A 177 20.93 -5.99 1.66
C PRO A 177 19.46 -5.78 1.28
N ALA A 178 18.55 -5.78 2.25
CA ALA A 178 17.14 -5.47 2.03
C ALA A 178 16.95 -4.05 1.48
N PHE A 179 17.59 -3.07 2.12
CA PHE A 179 17.57 -1.69 1.64
C PHE A 179 18.06 -1.57 0.20
N LYS A 180 19.13 -2.28 -0.17
CA LYS A 180 19.66 -2.29 -1.54
C LYS A 180 18.61 -2.82 -2.53
N ARG A 181 18.01 -4.01 -2.28
CA ARG A 181 16.98 -4.60 -3.15
C ARG A 181 15.80 -3.65 -3.38
N TRP A 182 15.29 -3.04 -2.30
CA TRP A 182 14.18 -2.10 -2.40
C TRP A 182 14.54 -0.81 -3.12
N THR A 183 15.76 -0.29 -2.97
CA THR A 183 16.21 0.90 -3.69
C THR A 183 16.47 0.64 -5.17
N GLU A 184 16.94 -0.54 -5.53
CA GLU A 184 17.10 -0.98 -6.91
C GLU A 184 15.75 -1.10 -7.62
N LEU A 185 14.71 -1.60 -6.92
CA LEU A 185 13.34 -1.63 -7.43
C LEU A 185 12.82 -0.24 -7.83
N TYR A 186 13.23 0.82 -7.13
CA TYR A 186 12.80 2.19 -7.47
C TYR A 186 13.47 2.74 -8.73
N THR A 187 14.50 2.08 -9.24
CA THR A 187 15.03 2.37 -10.58
C THR A 187 13.96 1.97 -11.61
N GLY A 188 13.49 2.94 -12.42
CA GLY A 188 12.36 2.72 -13.34
C GLY A 188 10.96 2.87 -12.70
N LEU A 189 10.86 3.28 -11.44
CA LEU A 189 9.57 3.52 -10.78
C LEU A 189 8.68 4.50 -11.56
N ASP A 190 9.25 5.53 -12.18
CA ASP A 190 8.48 6.51 -12.92
C ASP A 190 7.80 5.89 -14.16
N ASP A 191 8.50 5.07 -14.91
CA ASP A 191 7.94 4.36 -16.07
C ASP A 191 6.86 3.38 -15.63
N HIS A 192 7.10 2.65 -14.55
CA HIS A 192 6.12 1.73 -13.97
C HIS A 192 4.84 2.46 -13.52
N LEU A 193 4.98 3.57 -12.79
CA LEU A 193 3.83 4.39 -12.38
C LEU A 193 3.12 5.04 -13.58
N ASN A 194 3.84 5.44 -14.62
CA ASN A 194 3.22 5.94 -15.84
C ASN A 194 2.39 4.85 -16.53
N MET A 195 2.87 3.61 -16.59
CA MET A 195 2.12 2.46 -17.11
C MET A 195 0.82 2.25 -16.31
N LEU A 196 0.91 2.19 -14.96
CA LEU A 196 -0.27 2.04 -14.09
C LEU A 196 -1.23 3.23 -14.19
N PHE A 197 -0.70 4.46 -14.31
CA PHE A 197 -1.50 5.67 -14.45
C PHE A 197 -2.30 5.71 -15.76
N MET A 198 -1.76 5.17 -16.83
CA MET A 198 -2.43 5.15 -18.15
C MET A 198 -3.39 3.96 -18.30
N ARG A 199 -3.21 2.90 -17.52
CA ARG A 199 -4.04 1.69 -17.58
C ARG A 199 -5.47 1.98 -17.13
N THR A 200 -6.44 1.57 -17.91
CA THR A 200 -7.86 1.59 -17.54
C THR A 200 -8.26 0.26 -16.92
N THR A 201 -9.13 0.30 -15.93
CA THR A 201 -9.75 -0.89 -15.33
C THR A 201 -11.15 -0.55 -14.85
N THR A 202 -12.02 -1.54 -14.81
CA THR A 202 -13.39 -1.44 -14.26
C THR A 202 -13.44 -1.75 -12.77
N THR A 203 -12.37 -2.29 -12.20
CA THR A 203 -12.30 -2.55 -10.75
C THR A 203 -12.51 -1.27 -9.95
N PRO A 204 -13.55 -1.20 -9.09
CA PRO A 204 -13.81 -0.03 -8.27
C PRO A 204 -12.64 0.27 -7.33
N ARG A 205 -12.31 1.53 -7.18
CA ARG A 205 -11.22 1.94 -6.28
C ARG A 205 -11.51 3.26 -5.57
N LEU A 206 -11.03 3.33 -4.34
CA LEU A 206 -11.08 4.51 -3.50
C LEU A 206 -9.66 4.95 -3.16
N LEU A 207 -9.33 6.21 -3.45
CA LEU A 207 -8.13 6.85 -2.95
C LEU A 207 -8.48 7.61 -1.66
N VAL A 208 -7.78 7.33 -0.57
CA VAL A 208 -7.90 8.07 0.70
C VAL A 208 -6.60 8.82 0.93
N MET A 209 -6.63 10.14 0.72
CA MET A 209 -5.45 11.00 0.75
C MET A 209 -5.46 11.93 1.96
N GLY A 210 -4.29 12.28 2.45
CA GLY A 210 -4.19 13.39 3.41
C GLY A 210 -4.20 14.75 2.71
N GLY A 211 -4.98 15.71 3.22
CA GLY A 211 -5.04 17.07 2.67
C GLY A 211 -3.73 17.86 2.80
N GLN A 212 -2.78 17.35 3.58
CA GLN A 212 -1.43 17.89 3.71
C GLN A 212 -0.36 17.03 3.00
N ASP A 213 -0.77 16.02 2.23
CA ASP A 213 0.15 15.24 1.39
C ASP A 213 0.56 16.06 0.16
N HIS A 214 1.61 16.85 0.35
CA HIS A 214 2.14 17.75 -0.68
C HIS A 214 2.90 17.01 -1.80
N LEU A 215 3.25 15.72 -1.58
CA LEU A 215 4.01 14.94 -2.55
C LEU A 215 3.09 14.30 -3.59
N PHE A 216 1.99 13.68 -3.16
CA PHE A 216 1.19 12.81 -4.02
C PHE A 216 -0.26 13.28 -4.19
N GLY A 217 -0.78 14.16 -3.31
CA GLY A 217 -2.19 14.55 -3.32
C GLY A 217 -2.67 15.14 -4.64
N LYS A 218 -1.87 16.00 -5.29
CA LYS A 218 -2.21 16.58 -6.61
C LYS A 218 -2.31 15.51 -7.71
N GLN A 219 -1.40 14.54 -7.71
CA GLN A 219 -1.40 13.46 -8.71
C GLN A 219 -2.55 12.48 -8.48
N ALA A 220 -2.87 12.19 -7.21
CA ALA A 220 -4.03 11.38 -6.86
C ALA A 220 -5.35 12.04 -7.33
N ALA A 221 -5.49 13.36 -7.18
CA ALA A 221 -6.66 14.08 -7.69
C ALA A 221 -6.77 14.04 -9.22
N LEU A 222 -5.65 14.14 -9.94
CA LEU A 222 -5.63 13.99 -11.40
C LEU A 222 -5.98 12.56 -11.83
N TYR A 223 -5.48 11.57 -11.11
CA TYR A 223 -5.80 10.16 -11.34
C TYR A 223 -7.29 9.89 -11.16
N ALA A 224 -7.89 10.34 -10.07
CA ALA A 224 -9.32 10.17 -9.81
C ALA A 224 -10.21 10.83 -10.88
N LYS A 225 -9.82 12.02 -11.36
CA LYS A 225 -10.55 12.69 -12.47
C LYS A 225 -10.46 11.94 -13.79
N ARG A 226 -9.35 11.24 -14.04
CA ARG A 226 -9.13 10.49 -15.28
C ARG A 226 -9.89 9.15 -15.32
N HIS A 227 -10.05 8.49 -14.18
CA HIS A 227 -10.52 7.12 -14.09
C HIS A 227 -11.92 7.03 -13.48
N ARG A 228 -12.93 6.71 -14.30
CA ARG A 228 -14.37 6.72 -13.93
C ARG A 228 -14.73 5.86 -12.73
N HIS A 229 -14.01 4.75 -12.48
CA HIS A 229 -14.25 3.84 -11.36
C HIS A 229 -13.36 4.18 -10.15
N THR A 230 -13.00 5.46 -10.02
CA THR A 230 -12.11 5.94 -8.95
C THR A 230 -12.79 7.04 -8.16
N GLU A 231 -12.94 6.81 -6.86
CA GLU A 231 -13.36 7.82 -5.89
C GLU A 231 -12.13 8.40 -5.17
N LEU A 232 -12.25 9.62 -4.69
CA LEU A 232 -11.21 10.30 -3.92
C LEU A 232 -11.80 10.97 -2.70
N ASP A 233 -11.32 10.59 -1.53
CA ASP A 233 -11.62 11.25 -0.26
C ASP A 233 -10.33 11.83 0.36
N VAL A 234 -10.46 13.02 0.93
CA VAL A 234 -9.32 13.79 1.44
C VAL A 234 -9.51 14.12 2.91
N ALA A 235 -8.67 13.54 3.77
CA ALA A 235 -8.66 13.78 5.21
C ALA A 235 -8.05 15.17 5.53
N PRO A 236 -8.80 16.13 6.08
CA PRO A 236 -8.26 17.45 6.39
C PRO A 236 -7.21 17.39 7.49
N GLY A 237 -6.16 18.21 7.39
CA GLY A 237 -5.11 18.28 8.41
C GLY A 237 -4.21 17.03 8.54
N CYS A 238 -4.29 16.10 7.61
CA CYS A 238 -3.58 14.83 7.59
C CYS A 238 -2.46 14.85 6.55
N GLY A 239 -1.34 14.22 6.85
CA GLY A 239 -0.21 14.01 5.93
C GLY A 239 -0.36 12.73 5.10
N HIS A 240 0.78 12.17 4.72
CA HIS A 240 0.85 11.04 3.78
C HIS A 240 0.30 9.71 4.34
N VAL A 241 0.46 9.46 5.64
CA VAL A 241 0.15 8.14 6.23
C VAL A 241 -1.23 8.17 6.88
N VAL A 242 -2.27 8.35 6.06
CA VAL A 242 -3.65 8.62 6.49
C VAL A 242 -4.24 7.59 7.44
N SER A 243 -3.95 6.30 7.25
CA SER A 243 -4.43 5.21 8.13
C SER A 243 -3.85 5.28 9.55
N ILE A 244 -2.70 5.94 9.73
CA ILE A 244 -2.06 6.14 11.04
C ILE A 244 -2.43 7.50 11.63
N GLU A 245 -2.46 8.54 10.81
CA GLU A 245 -2.68 9.91 11.26
C GLU A 245 -4.14 10.19 11.61
N GLN A 246 -5.06 9.70 10.78
CA GLN A 246 -6.51 9.84 10.97
C GLN A 246 -7.24 8.50 10.76
N PRO A 247 -7.03 7.52 11.66
CA PRO A 247 -7.57 6.18 11.49
C PRO A 247 -9.10 6.14 11.43
N GLN A 248 -9.80 6.99 12.21
CA GLN A 248 -11.25 7.04 12.19
C GLN A 248 -11.80 7.48 10.82
N PHE A 249 -11.20 8.53 10.23
CA PHE A 249 -11.56 8.97 8.89
C PHE A 249 -11.28 7.87 7.85
N PHE A 250 -10.09 7.28 7.88
CA PHE A 250 -9.72 6.20 6.97
C PHE A 250 -10.67 5.01 7.08
N ASN A 251 -10.94 4.55 8.29
CA ASN A 251 -11.80 3.39 8.53
C ASN A 251 -13.24 3.66 8.07
N ALA A 252 -13.84 4.78 8.47
CA ALA A 252 -15.21 5.12 8.11
C ALA A 252 -15.39 5.22 6.58
N THR A 253 -14.47 5.92 5.91
CA THR A 253 -14.52 6.14 4.46
C THR A 253 -14.30 4.83 3.69
N ALA A 254 -13.27 4.06 4.06
CA ALA A 254 -12.97 2.79 3.41
C ALA A 254 -14.09 1.75 3.61
N LEU A 255 -14.60 1.60 4.83
CA LEU A 255 -15.69 0.67 5.12
C LEU A 255 -17.00 1.05 4.41
N ALA A 256 -17.34 2.34 4.33
CA ALA A 256 -18.48 2.80 3.57
C ALA A 256 -18.37 2.45 2.08
N PHE A 257 -17.17 2.64 1.50
CA PHE A 257 -16.90 2.26 0.12
C PHE A 257 -17.00 0.74 -0.09
N LEU A 258 -16.29 -0.07 0.70
CA LEU A 258 -16.29 -1.53 0.59
C LEU A 258 -17.70 -2.11 0.72
N LYS A 259 -18.47 -1.66 1.72
CA LYS A 259 -19.87 -2.09 1.92
C LYS A 259 -20.78 -1.81 0.73
N ARG A 260 -20.55 -0.70 0.04
CA ARG A 260 -21.29 -0.33 -1.17
C ARG A 260 -20.97 -1.29 -2.31
N ILE A 261 -19.69 -1.66 -2.47
CA ILE A 261 -19.25 -2.60 -3.51
C ILE A 261 -19.80 -4.01 -3.22
N THR A 262 -19.63 -4.53 -1.99
CA THR A 262 -20.18 -5.84 -1.59
C THR A 262 -21.69 -5.95 -1.91
N ARG A 263 -22.48 -4.92 -1.54
CA ARG A 263 -23.91 -4.91 -1.85
C ARG A 263 -24.20 -4.96 -3.36
N SER A 264 -23.42 -4.24 -4.17
CA SER A 264 -23.60 -4.24 -5.62
C SER A 264 -23.29 -5.61 -6.22
N ILE A 265 -22.27 -6.31 -5.74
CA ILE A 265 -21.91 -7.68 -6.17
C ILE A 265 -23.05 -8.64 -5.86
N LEU A 266 -23.54 -8.65 -4.62
CA LEU A 266 -24.62 -9.53 -4.19
C LEU A 266 -25.93 -9.31 -4.98
N GLN A 267 -26.22 -8.07 -5.39
CA GLN A 267 -27.38 -7.75 -6.23
C GLN A 267 -27.25 -8.29 -7.64
N VAL A 268 -26.05 -8.32 -8.20
CA VAL A 268 -25.78 -8.88 -9.55
C VAL A 268 -25.85 -10.41 -9.52
N GLU A 269 -25.39 -11.06 -8.46
CA GLU A 269 -25.44 -12.53 -8.31
C GLU A 269 -26.86 -13.05 -8.05
N ALA A 270 -27.74 -12.20 -7.54
CA ALA A 270 -29.14 -12.54 -7.26
C ALA A 270 -30.09 -12.26 -8.44
N ALA A 271 -29.63 -11.62 -9.51
CA ALA A 271 -30.42 -11.25 -10.68
C ALA A 271 -30.21 -12.21 -11.86
#